data_5bcedb06679b75cd17b684cb8075f4bd
#
_entry.id   5bcedb06679b75cd17b684cb8075f4bd
#
_cell.length_a   1.000
_cell.length_b   1.000
_cell.length_c   1.000
_cell.angle_alpha   90.00
_cell.angle_beta   90.00
_cell.angle_gamma   90.00
#
_symmetry.space_group_name_H-M   'P 1'
#
loop_
_entity.id
_entity.type
_entity.pdbx_description
1 polymer ?
#
loop_
_entity_poly.entity_id
_entity_poly.type
_entity_poly.pdbx_seq_one_letter_code
_entity_poly.pdbx_strand_id
1 'polypeptide(L)'
;EAIDAHRRAIQLDDQSFVARWALGGALTMSGRFEEAVSVLETAARMSERHVLALVGLAIVFGRWGKRSEASALHRELMDRASRGYVSATHLALTAEAADQHEEAMAFARRAWDERDPAFILWGRHFPPYRALHSDPRFAAILREMDSPGVHS
;
A
#
# COMPACT_ATOMS: atom_id res chain seq x y z
N GLU A 1 18.13 -4.96 11.22
CA GLU A 1 18.71 -3.72 10.71
C GLU A 1 17.67 -2.64 10.47
N ALA A 2 16.82 -2.76 9.43
CA ALA A 2 15.78 -1.76 9.18
C ALA A 2 14.78 -1.70 10.34
N ILE A 3 14.37 -2.85 10.85
CA ILE A 3 13.45 -2.95 11.99
C ILE A 3 14.03 -2.23 13.20
N ASP A 4 15.31 -2.48 13.51
CA ASP A 4 15.96 -1.86 14.67
C ASP A 4 16.10 -0.35 14.49
N ALA A 5 16.41 0.11 13.29
CA ALA A 5 16.50 1.54 12.99
C ALA A 5 15.13 2.22 13.19
N HIS A 6 14.05 1.58 12.71
CA HIS A 6 12.69 2.13 12.87
C HIS A 6 12.24 2.12 14.34
N ARG A 7 12.59 1.07 15.09
CA ARG A 7 12.30 1.03 16.53
C ARG A 7 13.00 2.15 17.28
N ARG A 8 14.28 2.42 16.94
CA ARG A 8 15.01 3.53 17.54
C ARG A 8 14.37 4.88 17.21
N ALA A 9 13.89 5.05 15.98
CA ALA A 9 13.19 6.26 15.57
C ALA A 9 11.93 6.49 16.41
N ILE A 10 11.17 5.43 16.72
CA ILE A 10 9.99 5.50 17.57
C ILE A 10 10.39 5.86 19.01
N GLN A 11 11.51 5.31 19.51
CA GLN A 11 12.01 5.65 20.85
C GLN A 11 12.38 7.13 20.97
N LEU A 12 12.92 7.71 19.89
CA LEU A 12 13.29 9.12 19.86
C LEU A 12 12.08 10.04 19.69
N ASP A 13 11.06 9.60 18.99
CA ASP A 13 9.81 10.32 18.77
C ASP A 13 8.67 9.31 18.74
N ASP A 14 8.03 9.12 19.88
CA ASP A 14 6.92 8.15 20.01
C ASP A 14 5.64 8.59 19.30
N GLN A 15 5.58 9.83 18.85
CA GLN A 15 4.46 10.36 18.08
C GLN A 15 4.67 10.26 16.57
N SER A 16 5.79 9.71 16.11
CA SER A 16 6.09 9.60 14.69
C SER A 16 5.21 8.56 14.00
N PHE A 17 4.25 9.02 13.21
CA PHE A 17 3.46 8.18 12.32
C PHE A 17 4.35 7.50 11.28
N VAL A 18 5.25 8.28 10.66
CA VAL A 18 6.12 7.78 9.59
C VAL A 18 7.00 6.64 10.09
N ALA A 19 7.58 6.77 11.29
CA ALA A 19 8.42 5.71 11.87
C ALA A 19 7.62 4.43 12.10
N ARG A 20 6.40 4.53 12.60
CA ARG A 20 5.53 3.35 12.81
C ARG A 20 5.09 2.73 11.49
N TRP A 21 4.72 3.54 10.52
CA TRP A 21 4.33 3.05 9.21
C TRP A 21 5.49 2.29 8.56
N ALA A 22 6.70 2.86 8.61
CA ALA A 22 7.89 2.22 8.06
C ALA A 22 8.23 0.92 8.81
N LEU A 23 8.12 0.91 10.14
CA LEU A 23 8.33 -0.30 10.94
C LEU A 23 7.31 -1.38 10.56
N GLY A 24 6.05 -1.00 10.42
CA GLY A 24 4.99 -1.94 10.00
C GLY A 24 5.31 -2.59 8.66
N GLY A 25 5.79 -1.81 7.70
CA GLY A 25 6.22 -2.31 6.39
C GLY A 25 7.39 -3.29 6.50
N ALA A 26 8.41 -2.95 7.27
CA ALA A 26 9.59 -3.79 7.46
C ALA A 26 9.21 -5.12 8.15
N LEU A 27 8.35 -5.07 9.17
CA LEU A 27 7.86 -6.26 9.86
C LEU A 27 7.03 -7.15 8.90
N THR A 28 6.20 -6.53 8.07
CA THR A 28 5.42 -7.26 7.06
C THR A 28 6.34 -8.01 6.09
N MET A 29 7.36 -7.34 5.57
CA MET A 29 8.30 -7.95 4.64
C MET A 29 9.13 -9.07 5.29
N SER A 30 9.30 -9.02 6.61
CA SER A 30 10.01 -10.05 7.36
C SER A 30 9.11 -11.20 7.82
N GLY A 31 7.82 -11.17 7.50
CA GLY A 31 6.86 -12.20 7.90
C GLY A 31 6.42 -12.12 9.36
N ARG A 32 6.73 -11.03 10.05
CA ARG A 32 6.36 -10.82 11.46
C ARG A 32 5.01 -10.12 11.54
N PHE A 33 3.98 -10.84 11.13
CA PHE A 33 2.66 -10.25 10.87
C PHE A 33 1.95 -9.73 12.12
N GLU A 34 1.99 -10.46 13.22
CA GLU A 34 1.33 -10.00 14.46
C GLU A 34 1.90 -8.68 14.94
N GLU A 35 3.22 -8.57 14.94
CA GLU A 35 3.90 -7.33 15.33
C GLU A 35 3.59 -6.20 14.35
N ALA A 36 3.56 -6.50 13.06
CA ALA A 36 3.23 -5.52 12.03
C ALA A 36 1.83 -4.95 12.24
N VAL A 37 0.85 -5.82 12.48
CA VAL A 37 -0.53 -5.38 12.75
C VAL A 37 -0.58 -4.49 13.98
N SER A 38 0.07 -4.90 15.08
CA SER A 38 0.08 -4.11 16.31
C SER A 38 0.63 -2.69 16.08
N VAL A 39 1.74 -2.57 15.38
CA VAL A 39 2.38 -1.29 15.08
C VAL A 39 1.49 -0.43 14.18
N LEU A 40 0.91 -1.04 13.14
CA LEU A 40 0.07 -0.34 12.17
C LEU A 40 -1.29 0.06 12.77
N GLU A 41 -1.84 -0.74 13.66
CA GLU A 41 -3.06 -0.35 14.39
C GLU A 41 -2.81 0.86 15.28
N THR A 42 -1.65 0.92 15.93
CA THR A 42 -1.25 2.11 16.68
C THR A 42 -1.12 3.32 15.75
N ALA A 43 -0.49 3.14 14.61
CA ALA A 43 -0.38 4.21 13.61
C ALA A 43 -1.75 4.69 13.14
N ALA A 44 -2.70 3.75 12.94
CA ALA A 44 -4.06 4.10 12.54
C ALA A 44 -4.77 4.92 13.62
N ARG A 45 -4.65 4.51 14.89
CA ARG A 45 -5.26 5.26 16.00
C ARG A 45 -4.67 6.66 16.14
N MET A 46 -3.36 6.80 16.04
CA MET A 46 -2.66 8.08 16.17
C MET A 46 -3.02 9.06 15.07
N SER A 47 -3.32 8.58 13.90
CA SER A 47 -3.55 9.37 12.69
C SER A 47 -5.03 9.51 12.33
N GLU A 48 -5.93 9.06 13.20
CA GLU A 48 -7.36 9.02 12.93
C GLU A 48 -7.66 8.25 11.63
N ARG A 49 -7.06 7.05 11.52
CA ARG A 49 -7.21 6.14 10.39
C ARG A 49 -6.76 6.74 9.06
N HIS A 50 -5.57 7.31 9.06
CA HIS A 50 -4.95 7.82 7.84
C HIS A 50 -4.87 6.72 6.77
N VAL A 51 -5.09 7.09 5.51
CA VAL A 51 -5.11 6.14 4.39
C VAL A 51 -3.88 5.23 4.36
N LEU A 52 -2.68 5.78 4.58
CA LEU A 52 -1.45 4.98 4.56
C LEU A 52 -1.43 3.90 5.64
N ALA A 53 -1.97 4.18 6.83
CA ALA A 53 -2.06 3.16 7.88
C ALA A 53 -3.00 2.03 7.46
N LEU A 54 -4.12 2.36 6.84
CA LEU A 54 -5.09 1.36 6.36
C LEU A 54 -4.52 0.54 5.20
N VAL A 55 -3.78 1.17 4.29
CA VAL A 55 -3.09 0.47 3.21
C VAL A 55 -2.07 -0.52 3.79
N GLY A 56 -1.27 -0.09 4.78
CA GLY A 56 -0.32 -0.96 5.45
C GLY A 56 -0.99 -2.15 6.10
N LEU A 57 -2.09 -1.92 6.82
CA LEU A 57 -2.87 -3.00 7.45
C LEU A 57 -3.45 -3.97 6.41
N ALA A 58 -3.99 -3.47 5.32
CA ALA A 58 -4.51 -4.32 4.25
C ALA A 58 -3.40 -5.21 3.67
N ILE A 59 -2.23 -4.66 3.43
CA ILE A 59 -1.10 -5.40 2.89
C ILE A 59 -0.67 -6.52 3.85
N VAL A 60 -0.53 -6.23 5.15
CA VAL A 60 -0.11 -7.24 6.11
C VAL A 60 -1.15 -8.35 6.23
N PHE A 61 -2.44 -8.04 6.28
CA PHE A 61 -3.47 -9.05 6.32
C PHE A 61 -3.51 -9.88 5.05
N GLY A 62 -3.33 -9.25 3.88
CA GLY A 62 -3.27 -9.98 2.62
C GLY A 62 -2.11 -10.97 2.57
N ARG A 63 -0.91 -10.56 3.00
CA ARG A 63 0.27 -11.42 3.04
C ARG A 63 0.16 -12.52 4.10
N TRP A 64 -0.58 -12.25 5.16
CA TRP A 64 -0.83 -13.23 6.24
C TRP A 64 -1.95 -14.22 5.89
N GLY A 65 -2.61 -14.02 4.75
CA GLY A 65 -3.71 -14.88 4.32
C GLY A 65 -5.05 -14.55 4.98
N LYS A 66 -5.14 -13.42 5.68
CA LYS A 66 -6.37 -12.99 6.34
C LYS A 66 -7.18 -12.08 5.41
N ARG A 67 -7.78 -12.68 4.40
CA ARG A 67 -8.46 -11.96 3.32
C ARG A 67 -9.71 -11.19 3.77
N SER A 68 -10.42 -11.72 4.76
CA SER A 68 -11.62 -11.03 5.28
C SER A 68 -11.25 -9.66 5.87
N GLU A 69 -10.17 -9.61 6.63
CA GLU A 69 -9.66 -8.37 7.22
C GLU A 69 -9.16 -7.42 6.14
N ALA A 70 -8.42 -7.93 5.17
CA ALA A 70 -7.95 -7.13 4.04
C ALA A 70 -9.11 -6.57 3.24
N SER A 71 -10.14 -7.38 2.98
CA SER A 71 -11.35 -6.97 2.25
C SER A 71 -12.12 -5.88 2.98
N ALA A 72 -12.22 -5.98 4.31
CA ALA A 72 -12.90 -4.96 5.11
C ALA A 72 -12.20 -3.60 4.99
N LEU A 73 -10.86 -3.60 5.01
CA LEU A 73 -10.08 -2.38 4.84
C LEU A 73 -10.21 -1.80 3.42
N HIS A 74 -10.23 -2.67 2.42
CA HIS A 74 -10.43 -2.23 1.04
C HIS A 74 -11.82 -1.57 0.89
N ARG A 75 -12.87 -2.18 1.45
CA ARG A 75 -14.20 -1.59 1.40
C ARG A 75 -14.26 -0.25 2.12
N GLU A 76 -13.55 -0.10 3.23
CA GLU A 76 -13.46 1.18 3.94
C GLU A 76 -12.85 2.25 3.05
N LEU A 77 -11.77 1.92 2.33
CA LEU A 77 -11.13 2.87 1.41
C LEU A 77 -12.00 3.17 0.19
N MET A 78 -12.72 2.17 -0.32
CA MET A 78 -13.69 2.38 -1.40
C MET A 78 -14.81 3.32 -0.97
N ASP A 79 -15.30 3.16 0.26
CA ASP A 79 -16.30 4.04 0.82
C ASP A 79 -15.77 5.48 0.95
N ARG A 80 -14.54 5.64 1.41
CA ARG A 80 -13.90 6.97 1.45
C ARG A 80 -13.76 7.57 0.06
N ALA A 81 -13.41 6.75 -0.93
CA ALA A 81 -13.24 7.20 -2.32
C ALA A 81 -14.57 7.71 -2.90
N SER A 82 -15.70 7.19 -2.44
CA SER A 82 -17.01 7.67 -2.87
C SER A 82 -17.38 9.04 -2.29
N ARG A 83 -16.70 9.47 -1.24
CA ARG A 83 -16.98 10.73 -0.54
C ARG A 83 -15.88 11.77 -0.68
N GLY A 84 -14.74 11.40 -1.21
CA GLY A 84 -13.61 12.31 -1.36
C GLY A 84 -12.49 11.65 -2.18
N TYR A 85 -11.34 12.30 -2.22
CA TYR A 85 -10.22 11.78 -2.98
C TYR A 85 -9.48 10.67 -2.23
N VAL A 86 -9.27 9.55 -2.91
CA VAL A 86 -8.34 8.49 -2.50
C VAL A 86 -7.52 8.12 -3.73
N SER A 87 -6.20 8.06 -3.59
CA SER A 87 -5.30 7.69 -4.67
C SER A 87 -5.66 6.33 -5.27
N ALA A 88 -5.73 6.25 -6.59
CA ALA A 88 -5.96 5.00 -7.30
C ALA A 88 -4.85 3.97 -7.00
N THR A 89 -3.62 4.45 -6.74
CA THR A 89 -2.50 3.60 -6.32
C THR A 89 -2.82 2.87 -5.01
N HIS A 90 -3.36 3.57 -4.05
CA HIS A 90 -3.74 2.97 -2.76
C HIS A 90 -4.89 1.98 -2.91
N LEU A 91 -5.86 2.30 -3.76
CA LEU A 91 -6.97 1.40 -4.04
C LEU A 91 -6.50 0.13 -4.76
N ALA A 92 -5.52 0.25 -5.66
CA ALA A 92 -4.92 -0.92 -6.32
C ALA A 92 -4.24 -1.84 -5.30
N LEU A 93 -3.49 -1.27 -4.35
CA LEU A 93 -2.80 -2.05 -3.31
C LEU A 93 -3.78 -2.79 -2.40
N THR A 94 -4.83 -2.12 -1.96
CA THR A 94 -5.81 -2.75 -1.07
C THR A 94 -6.67 -3.77 -1.81
N ALA A 95 -6.99 -3.54 -3.08
CA ALA A 95 -7.69 -4.51 -3.91
C ALA A 95 -6.86 -5.78 -4.08
N GLU A 96 -5.55 -5.65 -4.35
CA GLU A 96 -4.67 -6.81 -4.46
C GLU A 96 -4.56 -7.55 -3.13
N ALA A 97 -4.43 -6.83 -2.03
CA ALA A 97 -4.40 -7.43 -0.70
C ALA A 97 -5.68 -8.23 -0.40
N ALA A 98 -6.82 -7.77 -0.90
CA ALA A 98 -8.12 -8.44 -0.75
C ALA A 98 -8.34 -9.55 -1.80
N ASP A 99 -7.33 -9.86 -2.61
CA ASP A 99 -7.39 -10.86 -3.68
C ASP A 99 -8.41 -10.49 -4.77
N GLN A 100 -8.62 -9.21 -4.99
CA GLN A 100 -9.48 -8.69 -6.05
C GLN A 100 -8.60 -8.20 -7.20
N HIS A 101 -7.97 -9.15 -7.89
CA HIS A 101 -6.93 -8.86 -8.87
C HIS A 101 -7.42 -8.01 -10.04
N GLU A 102 -8.62 -8.29 -10.58
CA GLU A 102 -9.15 -7.51 -11.70
C GLU A 102 -9.39 -6.05 -11.31
N GLU A 103 -9.92 -5.83 -10.12
CA GLU A 103 -10.11 -4.49 -9.60
C GLU A 103 -8.77 -3.78 -9.36
N ALA A 104 -7.78 -4.52 -8.83
CA ALA A 104 -6.43 -4.00 -8.64
C ALA A 104 -5.82 -3.53 -9.97
N MET A 105 -6.00 -4.31 -11.03
CA MET A 105 -5.50 -3.95 -12.36
C MET A 105 -6.20 -2.70 -12.91
N ALA A 106 -7.52 -2.60 -12.71
CA ALA A 106 -8.27 -1.43 -13.13
C ALA A 106 -7.78 -0.16 -12.42
N PHE A 107 -7.53 -0.23 -11.11
CA PHE A 107 -6.99 0.90 -10.37
C PHE A 107 -5.55 1.21 -10.75
N ALA A 108 -4.72 0.22 -11.04
CA ALA A 108 -3.36 0.45 -11.52
C ALA A 108 -3.37 1.19 -12.86
N ARG A 109 -4.25 0.79 -13.78
CA ARG A 109 -4.42 1.48 -15.06
C ARG A 109 -4.86 2.93 -14.84
N ARG A 110 -5.85 3.12 -13.99
CA ARG A 110 -6.34 4.46 -13.64
C ARG A 110 -5.24 5.32 -13.02
N ALA A 111 -4.45 4.74 -12.12
CA ALA A 111 -3.34 5.45 -11.46
C ALA A 111 -2.36 6.00 -12.49
N TRP A 112 -2.01 5.20 -13.49
CA TRP A 112 -1.12 5.66 -14.56
C TRP A 112 -1.80 6.70 -15.46
N ASP A 113 -3.05 6.48 -15.86
CA ASP A 113 -3.77 7.43 -16.71
C ASP A 113 -3.92 8.80 -16.07
N GLU A 114 -4.12 8.83 -14.75
CA GLU A 114 -4.23 10.07 -13.97
C GLU A 114 -2.87 10.65 -13.57
N ARG A 115 -1.77 9.96 -13.90
CA ARG A 115 -0.41 10.35 -13.51
C ARG A 115 -0.27 10.51 -11.99
N ASP A 116 -0.83 9.55 -11.26
CA ASP A 116 -0.75 9.53 -9.81
C ASP A 116 0.72 9.52 -9.35
N PRO A 117 1.17 10.52 -8.59
CA PRO A 117 2.56 10.61 -8.17
C PRO A 117 3.02 9.38 -7.38
N ALA A 118 2.16 8.80 -6.56
CA ALA A 118 2.50 7.60 -5.79
C ALA A 118 2.78 6.42 -6.72
N PHE A 119 2.00 6.28 -7.79
CA PHE A 119 2.21 5.22 -8.76
C PHE A 119 3.51 5.43 -9.55
N ILE A 120 3.76 6.65 -9.98
CA ILE A 120 4.98 6.98 -10.72
C ILE A 120 6.22 6.68 -9.87
N LEU A 121 6.16 7.04 -8.58
CA LEU A 121 7.29 6.87 -7.67
C LEU A 121 7.50 5.40 -7.27
N TRP A 122 6.44 4.66 -7.00
CA TRP A 122 6.53 3.34 -6.37
C TRP A 122 6.16 2.15 -7.25
N GLY A 123 5.47 2.38 -8.36
CA GLY A 123 4.91 1.30 -9.18
C GLY A 123 5.90 0.23 -9.62
N ARG A 124 7.17 0.61 -9.82
CA ARG A 124 8.21 -0.33 -10.25
C ARG A 124 8.83 -1.12 -9.12
N HIS A 125 9.08 -0.46 -8.01
CA HIS A 125 10.01 -0.97 -7.01
C HIS A 125 9.37 -1.28 -5.66
N PHE A 126 8.19 -0.80 -5.41
CA PHE A 126 7.51 -1.02 -4.14
C PHE A 126 7.10 -2.50 -4.02
N PRO A 127 7.65 -3.23 -3.02
CA PRO A 127 7.46 -4.68 -2.96
C PRO A 127 6.00 -5.17 -3.02
N PRO A 128 5.02 -4.47 -2.41
CA PRO A 128 3.62 -4.89 -2.52
C PRO A 128 3.08 -4.94 -3.95
N TYR A 129 3.67 -4.19 -4.90
CA TYR A 129 3.26 -4.24 -6.31
C TYR A 129 3.85 -5.42 -7.08
N ARG A 130 4.82 -6.13 -6.51
CA ARG A 130 5.47 -7.23 -7.23
C ARG A 130 4.52 -8.32 -7.66
N ALA A 131 3.46 -8.57 -6.87
CA ALA A 131 2.43 -9.53 -7.24
C ALA A 131 1.72 -9.15 -8.55
N LEU A 132 1.62 -7.85 -8.83
CA LEU A 132 1.00 -7.36 -10.07
C LEU A 132 1.94 -7.47 -11.27
N HIS A 133 3.25 -7.51 -11.06
CA HIS A 133 4.23 -7.56 -12.14
C HIS A 133 4.12 -8.80 -13.01
N SER A 134 3.55 -9.88 -12.50
CA SER A 134 3.32 -11.10 -13.28
C SER A 134 2.16 -10.97 -14.27
N ASP A 135 1.31 -9.97 -14.11
CA ASP A 135 0.21 -9.73 -15.03
C ASP A 135 0.72 -8.95 -16.26
N PRO A 136 0.49 -9.47 -17.49
CA PRO A 136 0.94 -8.77 -18.69
C PRO A 136 0.39 -7.35 -18.83
N ARG A 137 -0.80 -7.09 -18.29
CA ARG A 137 -1.40 -5.74 -18.32
C ARG A 137 -0.60 -4.76 -17.48
N PHE A 138 -0.11 -5.20 -16.31
CA PHE A 138 0.75 -4.36 -15.47
C PHE A 138 2.10 -4.11 -16.15
N ALA A 139 2.69 -5.15 -16.74
CA ALA A 139 3.93 -5.02 -17.51
C ALA A 139 3.76 -4.02 -18.66
N ALA A 140 2.59 -4.01 -19.32
CA ALA A 140 2.29 -3.05 -20.38
C ALA A 140 2.26 -1.61 -19.84
N ILE A 141 1.69 -1.39 -18.67
CA ILE A 141 1.69 -0.07 -18.03
C ILE A 141 3.14 0.39 -17.77
N LEU A 142 3.97 -0.48 -17.23
CA LEU A 142 5.38 -0.15 -16.98
C LEU A 142 6.12 0.22 -18.27
N ARG A 143 5.84 -0.48 -19.37
CA ARG A 143 6.42 -0.12 -20.68
C ARG A 143 5.96 1.24 -21.15
N GLU A 144 4.70 1.59 -20.97
CA GLU A 144 4.20 2.92 -21.28
C GLU A 144 4.92 4.01 -20.52
N MET A 145 5.23 3.74 -19.22
CA MET A 145 5.98 4.70 -18.39
C MET A 145 7.37 4.98 -18.95
N ASP A 146 7.97 4.04 -19.67
CA ASP A 146 9.30 4.18 -20.26
C ASP A 146 9.27 4.77 -21.68
N SER A 147 8.11 4.92 -22.28
CA SER A 147 8.02 5.35 -23.68
C SER A 147 8.37 6.84 -23.84
N PRO A 148 9.22 7.19 -24.84
CA PRO A 148 9.49 8.58 -25.14
C PRO A 148 8.20 9.30 -25.53
N GLY A 149 8.02 10.53 -25.07
CA GLY A 149 6.83 11.32 -25.38
C GLY A 149 5.73 11.27 -24.32
N VAL A 150 5.77 10.30 -23.41
CA VAL A 150 4.81 10.24 -22.30
C VAL A 150 5.12 11.29 -21.25
N HIS A 151 6.34 11.79 -21.25
CA HIS A 151 6.83 12.81 -20.32
C HIS A 151 6.79 14.24 -20.89
N SER A 152 6.25 14.42 -22.06
CA SER A 152 6.13 15.72 -22.72
C SER A 152 4.85 16.46 -22.35
#